data_60469c626ec07fa657fa6f24179f7247
#
_entry.id   60469c626ec07fa657fa6f24179f7247
#
_cell.length_a   1.000
_cell.length_b   1.000
_cell.length_c   1.000
_cell.angle_alpha   90.00
_cell.angle_beta   90.00
_cell.angle_gamma   90.00
#
_symmetry.space_group_name_H-M   'P 1'
#
loop_
_entity.id
_entity.type
_entity.pdbx_description
1 polymer ?
#
loop_
_entity_poly.entity_id
_entity_poly.type
_entity_poly.pdbx_seq_one_letter_code
_entity_poly.pdbx_strand_id
1 'polypeptide(L)'
;MLEGKLFSLRQGMFAPGQKGKKIETTEEGIPVSENLLKHGFVAEDEIMRFPGVTKRVGVHPVMECTQNIPCNPCQDACPKGCISIGDNITALPFVVDDAACIGCGMCVAACSGQAVFLVDDDIGDGFASVTLPYEFLPLPEKGETGMALGRDGKELCEASVLDIKTAKAFDQTALLTIKVPAEMAMKARFYKNPSREGKDAVREGGSAE
;
A
#
# COMPACT_ATOMS: atom_id res chain seq x y z
N MET A 1 -3.00 -34.83 40.49
CA MET A 1 -4.18 -33.94 40.35
C MET A 1 -3.64 -32.54 40.07
N LEU A 2 -3.60 -32.15 38.83
CA LEU A 2 -3.25 -30.80 38.40
C LEU A 2 -4.37 -30.32 37.50
N GLU A 3 -5.17 -29.39 38.07
CA GLU A 3 -6.31 -28.80 37.41
C GLU A 3 -5.84 -27.85 36.30
N GLY A 4 -6.29 -28.10 35.07
CA GLY A 4 -6.07 -27.25 33.91
C GLY A 4 -6.94 -25.98 34.02
N LYS A 5 -6.30 -24.80 34.02
CA LYS A 5 -7.00 -23.52 33.86
C LYS A 5 -7.34 -23.35 32.37
N LEU A 6 -8.63 -23.46 32.07
CA LEU A 6 -9.23 -23.10 30.80
C LEU A 6 -9.05 -21.58 30.58
N PHE A 7 -8.35 -21.21 29.58
CA PHE A 7 -8.25 -19.81 29.09
C PHE A 7 -9.49 -19.50 28.25
N SER A 8 -10.44 -18.80 28.87
CA SER A 8 -11.64 -18.32 28.17
C SER A 8 -11.28 -17.20 27.24
N LEU A 9 -11.29 -17.47 25.94
CA LEU A 9 -11.25 -16.45 24.88
C LEU A 9 -12.57 -15.68 24.91
N ARG A 10 -12.50 -14.40 25.26
CA ARG A 10 -13.62 -13.48 25.14
C ARG A 10 -13.96 -13.31 23.66
N GLN A 11 -15.09 -13.85 23.24
CA GLN A 11 -15.73 -13.53 21.97
C GLN A 11 -16.11 -12.05 21.98
N GLY A 12 -15.44 -11.25 21.14
CA GLY A 12 -15.84 -9.88 20.85
C GLY A 12 -17.20 -9.90 20.17
N MET A 13 -18.17 -9.22 20.78
CA MET A 13 -19.53 -9.07 20.27
C MET A 13 -19.50 -8.27 18.97
N PHE A 14 -19.71 -8.93 17.86
CA PHE A 14 -20.13 -8.28 16.61
C PHE A 14 -21.63 -7.98 16.68
N ALA A 15 -22.00 -6.72 16.38
CA ALA A 15 -23.39 -6.32 16.28
C ALA A 15 -24.08 -7.06 15.13
N PRO A 16 -25.30 -7.62 15.28
CA PRO A 16 -25.99 -8.32 14.22
C PRO A 16 -26.67 -7.30 13.29
N GLY A 17 -26.24 -7.23 12.03
CA GLY A 17 -27.03 -6.48 11.06
C GLY A 17 -26.41 -6.05 9.76
N GLN A 18 -25.29 -6.59 9.30
CA GLN A 18 -24.91 -6.45 7.91
C GLN A 18 -24.51 -7.81 7.34
N LYS A 19 -25.37 -8.35 6.47
CA LYS A 19 -25.00 -9.49 5.61
C LYS A 19 -23.92 -9.00 4.66
N GLY A 20 -22.67 -9.11 5.07
CA GLY A 20 -21.53 -8.95 4.17
C GLY A 20 -21.71 -9.89 2.99
N LYS A 21 -21.66 -9.34 1.79
CA LYS A 21 -21.62 -10.10 0.56
C LYS A 21 -20.46 -11.08 0.72
N LYS A 22 -20.74 -12.37 0.80
CA LYS A 22 -19.72 -13.42 0.84
C LYS A 22 -18.91 -13.27 -0.45
N ILE A 23 -17.74 -12.68 -0.35
CA ILE A 23 -16.79 -12.69 -1.46
C ILE A 23 -16.31 -14.13 -1.50
N GLU A 24 -16.78 -14.88 -2.48
CA GLU A 24 -16.21 -16.18 -2.79
C GLU A 24 -14.77 -15.93 -3.22
N THR A 25 -13.85 -16.05 -2.28
CA THR A 25 -12.43 -16.13 -2.59
C THR A 25 -12.28 -17.45 -3.34
N THR A 26 -12.09 -17.36 -4.64
CA THR A 26 -11.66 -18.52 -5.42
C THR A 26 -10.37 -19.00 -4.80
N GLU A 27 -10.26 -20.28 -4.50
CA GLU A 27 -9.03 -20.95 -4.03
C GLU A 27 -7.90 -20.84 -5.08
N GLU A 28 -8.23 -20.40 -6.26
CA GLU A 28 -7.31 -20.07 -7.33
C GLU A 28 -6.82 -18.64 -7.10
N GLY A 29 -5.54 -18.52 -6.68
CA GLY A 29 -4.85 -17.23 -6.59
C GLY A 29 -4.99 -16.44 -7.89
N ILE A 30 -4.82 -15.12 -7.83
CA ILE A 30 -4.81 -14.28 -9.05
C ILE A 30 -3.80 -14.92 -10.02
N PRO A 31 -4.22 -15.25 -11.26
CA PRO A 31 -3.31 -15.85 -12.21
C PRO A 31 -2.12 -14.90 -12.43
N VAL A 32 -0.92 -15.42 -12.25
CA VAL A 32 0.31 -14.66 -12.46
C VAL A 32 0.34 -14.22 -13.92
N SER A 33 0.28 -12.92 -14.15
CA SER A 33 0.24 -12.39 -15.52
C SER A 33 1.57 -12.55 -16.22
N GLU A 34 1.52 -12.62 -17.55
CA GLU A 34 2.72 -12.64 -18.38
C GLU A 34 3.57 -11.37 -18.15
N ASN A 35 2.90 -10.24 -17.91
CA ASN A 35 3.55 -8.97 -17.63
C ASN A 35 4.31 -9.01 -16.29
N LEU A 36 3.72 -9.57 -15.24
CA LEU A 36 4.39 -9.74 -13.95
C LEU A 36 5.62 -10.66 -14.08
N LEU A 37 5.52 -11.76 -14.82
CA LEU A 37 6.64 -12.68 -15.03
C LEU A 37 7.79 -12.06 -15.82
N LYS A 38 7.48 -11.25 -16.85
CA LYS A 38 8.51 -10.66 -17.71
C LYS A 38 9.11 -9.39 -17.17
N HIS A 39 8.29 -8.56 -16.50
CA HIS A 39 8.65 -7.18 -16.17
C HIS A 39 8.66 -6.89 -14.67
N GLY A 40 8.15 -7.80 -13.84
CA GLY A 40 8.15 -7.69 -12.38
C GLY A 40 7.08 -6.72 -11.83
N PHE A 41 6.15 -6.25 -12.66
CA PHE A 41 5.03 -5.40 -12.21
C PHE A 41 3.71 -5.84 -12.84
N VAL A 42 2.61 -5.49 -12.19
CA VAL A 42 1.25 -5.80 -12.64
C VAL A 42 0.71 -4.64 -13.45
N ALA A 43 0.01 -4.94 -14.55
CA ALA A 43 -0.65 -3.92 -15.35
C ALA A 43 -1.86 -3.31 -14.61
N GLU A 44 -2.22 -2.06 -14.95
CA GLU A 44 -3.28 -1.32 -14.26
C GLU A 44 -4.64 -2.03 -14.33
N ASP A 45 -4.99 -2.61 -15.47
CA ASP A 45 -6.24 -3.35 -15.66
C ASP A 45 -6.30 -4.65 -14.85
N GLU A 46 -5.16 -5.24 -14.55
CA GLU A 46 -5.05 -6.43 -13.70
C GLU A 46 -5.22 -6.08 -12.22
N ILE A 47 -4.62 -4.97 -11.77
CA ILE A 47 -4.69 -4.49 -10.39
C ILE A 47 -6.13 -4.31 -9.92
N MET A 48 -7.01 -3.82 -10.78
CA MET A 48 -8.41 -3.60 -10.45
C MET A 48 -9.18 -4.90 -10.12
N ARG A 49 -8.56 -6.06 -10.34
CA ARG A 49 -9.13 -7.37 -9.98
C ARG A 49 -8.66 -7.88 -8.62
N PHE A 50 -7.68 -7.20 -8.00
CA PHE A 50 -7.17 -7.63 -6.70
C PHE A 50 -8.18 -7.39 -5.58
N PRO A 51 -8.30 -8.34 -4.63
CA PRO A 51 -9.26 -8.24 -3.53
C PRO A 51 -8.95 -7.08 -2.57
N GLY A 52 -7.72 -6.61 -2.57
CA GLY A 52 -7.25 -5.47 -1.78
C GLY A 52 -7.41 -4.12 -2.45
N VAL A 53 -8.04 -4.06 -3.64
CA VAL A 53 -8.26 -2.82 -4.39
C VAL A 53 -9.73 -2.47 -4.37
N THR A 54 -10.07 -1.37 -3.70
CA THR A 54 -11.43 -0.83 -3.63
C THR A 54 -11.50 0.54 -4.30
N LYS A 55 -12.69 0.94 -4.68
CA LYS A 55 -12.97 2.31 -5.16
C LYS A 55 -13.81 3.00 -4.11
N ARG A 56 -13.31 4.09 -3.57
CA ARG A 56 -13.99 4.86 -2.55
C ARG A 56 -13.64 6.33 -2.64
N VAL A 57 -14.57 7.19 -2.26
CA VAL A 57 -14.28 8.60 -2.00
C VAL A 57 -13.63 8.74 -0.62
N GLY A 58 -12.54 9.48 -0.55
CA GLY A 58 -11.73 9.65 0.65
C GLY A 58 -10.63 8.60 0.80
N VAL A 59 -9.76 8.78 1.78
CA VAL A 59 -8.58 7.94 1.98
C VAL A 59 -8.93 6.48 2.22
N HIS A 60 -8.34 5.58 1.47
CA HIS A 60 -8.53 4.13 1.59
C HIS A 60 -7.26 3.35 1.23
N PRO A 61 -7.10 2.12 1.73
CA PRO A 61 -5.97 1.29 1.38
C PRO A 61 -6.15 0.68 -0.02
N VAL A 62 -5.06 0.64 -0.76
CA VAL A 62 -4.93 -0.06 -2.04
C VAL A 62 -3.80 -1.07 -1.89
N MET A 63 -4.12 -2.35 -1.97
CA MET A 63 -3.18 -3.44 -1.77
C MET A 63 -2.91 -4.19 -3.07
N GLU A 64 -1.68 -4.08 -3.55
CA GLU A 64 -1.19 -4.65 -4.81
C GLU A 64 -0.33 -5.90 -4.56
N CYS A 65 -0.69 -6.66 -3.54
CA CYS A 65 0.03 -7.87 -3.18
C CYS A 65 -0.23 -8.97 -4.22
N THR A 66 0.85 -9.45 -4.85
CA THR A 66 0.79 -10.43 -5.95
C THR A 66 1.20 -11.85 -5.52
N GLN A 67 1.60 -12.02 -4.26
CA GLN A 67 2.22 -13.26 -3.80
C GLN A 67 1.36 -13.95 -2.74
N ASN A 68 1.05 -15.22 -2.99
CA ASN A 68 0.39 -16.10 -2.04
C ASN A 68 1.45 -16.72 -1.10
N ILE A 69 1.98 -15.92 -0.17
CA ILE A 69 2.99 -16.33 0.83
C ILE A 69 2.44 -16.17 2.24
N PRO A 70 2.96 -16.91 3.24
CA PRO A 70 2.59 -16.69 4.64
C PRO A 70 2.98 -15.27 5.09
N CYS A 71 2.01 -14.36 5.09
CA CYS A 71 2.26 -12.95 5.39
C CYS A 71 0.97 -12.24 5.83
N ASN A 72 1.01 -11.55 6.99
CA ASN A 72 -0.15 -10.83 7.53
C ASN A 72 0.13 -9.46 8.17
N PRO A 73 1.35 -8.85 8.11
CA PRO A 73 1.63 -7.62 8.82
C PRO A 73 0.65 -6.47 8.51
N CYS A 74 0.12 -6.37 7.29
CA CYS A 74 -0.85 -5.33 6.94
C CYS A 74 -2.18 -5.48 7.71
N GLN A 75 -2.63 -6.71 7.98
CA GLN A 75 -3.79 -7.00 8.81
C GLN A 75 -3.50 -6.65 10.27
N ASP A 76 -2.39 -7.15 10.81
CA ASP A 76 -2.05 -7.01 12.24
C ASP A 76 -1.76 -5.55 12.61
N ALA A 77 -1.18 -4.78 11.68
CA ALA A 77 -0.88 -3.37 11.89
C ALA A 77 -2.11 -2.46 11.80
N CYS A 78 -3.24 -2.93 11.25
CA CYS A 78 -4.40 -2.08 11.06
C CYS A 78 -5.20 -1.88 12.37
N PRO A 79 -5.16 -0.70 13.02
CA PRO A 79 -5.83 -0.48 14.32
C PRO A 79 -7.36 -0.46 14.19
N LYS A 80 -7.88 -0.38 12.96
CA LYS A 80 -9.32 -0.35 12.67
C LYS A 80 -9.84 -1.65 12.07
N GLY A 81 -8.98 -2.66 11.86
CA GLY A 81 -9.38 -3.93 11.29
C GLY A 81 -9.92 -3.82 9.86
N CYS A 82 -9.49 -2.81 9.09
CA CYS A 82 -9.96 -2.61 7.71
C CYS A 82 -9.48 -3.70 6.75
N ILE A 83 -8.41 -4.43 7.11
CA ILE A 83 -7.71 -5.38 6.25
C ILE A 83 -7.79 -6.77 6.85
N SER A 84 -8.03 -7.78 6.04
CA SER A 84 -7.97 -9.18 6.43
C SER A 84 -7.33 -10.03 5.35
N ILE A 85 -6.72 -11.15 5.75
CA ILE A 85 -6.28 -12.24 4.88
C ILE A 85 -7.18 -13.48 5.04
N GLY A 86 -8.25 -13.39 5.87
CA GLY A 86 -9.10 -14.52 6.21
C GLY A 86 -8.39 -15.57 7.06
N ASP A 87 -8.83 -16.82 6.94
CA ASP A 87 -8.31 -17.93 7.75
C ASP A 87 -7.02 -18.55 7.18
N ASN A 88 -6.72 -18.28 5.92
CA ASN A 88 -5.52 -18.81 5.25
C ASN A 88 -4.41 -17.77 5.22
N ILE A 89 -3.33 -18.02 5.97
CA ILE A 89 -2.16 -17.12 6.08
C ILE A 89 -1.49 -16.82 4.72
N THR A 90 -1.73 -17.63 3.70
CA THR A 90 -1.19 -17.44 2.35
C THR A 90 -2.17 -16.76 1.39
N ALA A 91 -3.38 -16.40 1.86
CA ALA A 91 -4.34 -15.70 1.02
C ALA A 91 -3.90 -14.25 0.76
N LEU A 92 -4.35 -13.70 -0.35
CA LEU A 92 -4.13 -12.28 -0.64
C LEU A 92 -4.97 -11.41 0.31
N PRO A 93 -4.43 -10.27 0.76
CA PRO A 93 -5.18 -9.36 1.61
C PRO A 93 -6.36 -8.75 0.87
N PHE A 94 -7.45 -8.55 1.60
CA PHE A 94 -8.63 -7.85 1.10
C PHE A 94 -9.12 -6.80 2.09
N VAL A 95 -9.87 -5.82 1.59
CA VAL A 95 -10.47 -4.77 2.40
C VAL A 95 -11.83 -5.24 2.92
N VAL A 96 -11.96 -5.32 4.25
CA VAL A 96 -13.20 -5.74 4.93
C VAL A 96 -14.16 -4.56 5.08
N ASP A 97 -13.61 -3.41 5.48
CA ASP A 97 -14.35 -2.17 5.68
C ASP A 97 -13.44 -0.98 5.36
N ASP A 98 -13.57 -0.45 4.16
CA ASP A 98 -12.81 0.72 3.73
C ASP A 98 -13.30 2.01 4.43
N ALA A 99 -14.57 2.06 4.88
CA ALA A 99 -15.12 3.20 5.59
C ALA A 99 -14.49 3.41 6.98
N ALA A 100 -13.95 2.35 7.58
CA ALA A 100 -13.25 2.42 8.85
C ALA A 100 -11.80 2.93 8.70
N CYS A 101 -11.27 3.05 7.48
CA CYS A 101 -9.90 3.53 7.26
C CYS A 101 -9.76 5.00 7.68
N ILE A 102 -8.78 5.27 8.53
CA ILE A 102 -8.45 6.62 9.04
C ILE A 102 -7.19 7.22 8.39
N GLY A 103 -6.62 6.57 7.38
CA GLY A 103 -5.42 7.07 6.70
C GLY A 103 -4.16 7.09 7.56
N CYS A 104 -4.05 6.26 8.60
CA CYS A 104 -2.93 6.29 9.54
C CYS A 104 -1.60 5.83 8.94
N GLY A 105 -1.61 5.01 7.87
CA GLY A 105 -0.42 4.52 7.18
C GLY A 105 0.27 3.31 7.81
N MET A 106 -0.23 2.77 8.93
CA MET A 106 0.39 1.62 9.60
C MET A 106 0.54 0.41 8.68
N CYS A 107 -0.48 0.12 7.86
CA CYS A 107 -0.44 -0.97 6.89
C CYS A 107 0.59 -0.74 5.77
N VAL A 108 0.81 0.51 5.39
CA VAL A 108 1.83 0.90 4.39
C VAL A 108 3.22 0.63 4.97
N ALA A 109 3.50 1.16 6.17
CA ALA A 109 4.78 1.00 6.84
C ALA A 109 5.11 -0.47 7.18
N ALA A 110 4.09 -1.25 7.58
CA ALA A 110 4.28 -2.64 7.98
C ALA A 110 4.49 -3.61 6.82
N CYS A 111 4.21 -3.18 5.58
CA CYS A 111 4.31 -4.05 4.41
C CYS A 111 5.75 -4.22 3.95
N SER A 112 6.39 -5.34 4.26
CA SER A 112 7.76 -5.64 3.82
C SER A 112 7.90 -5.75 2.28
N GLY A 113 6.80 -6.05 1.58
CA GLY A 113 6.75 -6.10 0.12
C GLY A 113 6.47 -4.75 -0.53
N GLN A 114 6.26 -3.68 0.26
CA GLN A 114 5.92 -2.33 -0.21
C GLN A 114 4.74 -2.29 -1.20
N ALA A 115 3.79 -3.21 -1.01
CA ALA A 115 2.65 -3.42 -1.89
C ALA A 115 1.36 -2.76 -1.38
N VAL A 116 1.43 -1.94 -0.33
CA VAL A 116 0.29 -1.24 0.25
C VAL A 116 0.47 0.26 0.11
N PHE A 117 -0.56 0.91 -0.39
CA PHE A 117 -0.64 2.36 -0.58
C PHE A 117 -1.91 2.88 0.08
N LEU A 118 -1.95 4.17 0.42
CA LEU A 118 -3.21 4.86 0.70
C LEU A 118 -3.51 5.80 -0.45
N VAL A 119 -4.73 5.77 -0.94
CA VAL A 119 -5.19 6.65 -2.02
C VAL A 119 -6.38 7.45 -1.52
N ASP A 120 -6.41 8.72 -1.85
CA ASP A 120 -7.59 9.58 -1.79
C ASP A 120 -7.80 10.13 -3.19
N ASP A 121 -8.81 9.62 -3.88
CA ASP A 121 -9.06 9.90 -5.29
C ASP A 121 -9.50 11.34 -5.55
N ASP A 122 -9.94 12.06 -4.52
CA ASP A 122 -10.42 13.45 -4.64
C ASP A 122 -10.07 14.27 -3.40
N ILE A 123 -9.00 15.06 -3.52
CA ILE A 123 -8.61 16.07 -2.51
C ILE A 123 -8.99 17.49 -2.94
N GLY A 124 -9.83 17.61 -3.95
CA GLY A 124 -10.28 18.88 -4.54
C GLY A 124 -9.46 19.30 -5.76
N ASP A 125 -10.04 20.22 -6.54
CA ASP A 125 -9.40 20.86 -7.71
C ASP A 125 -8.88 19.90 -8.80
N GLY A 126 -9.46 18.69 -8.89
CA GLY A 126 -9.04 17.67 -9.88
C GLY A 126 -7.77 16.93 -9.49
N PHE A 127 -7.41 16.97 -8.21
CA PHE A 127 -6.23 16.25 -7.68
C PHE A 127 -6.62 15.12 -6.73
N ALA A 128 -5.69 14.18 -6.63
CA ALA A 128 -5.71 13.07 -5.68
C ALA A 128 -4.44 13.09 -4.82
N SER A 129 -4.47 12.35 -3.71
CA SER A 129 -3.26 12.07 -2.95
C SER A 129 -2.94 10.57 -2.93
N VAL A 130 -1.64 10.26 -2.97
CA VAL A 130 -1.13 8.91 -2.84
C VAL A 130 -0.09 8.90 -1.73
N THR A 131 -0.31 8.07 -0.70
CA THR A 131 0.68 7.81 0.34
C THR A 131 1.38 6.49 0.04
N LEU A 132 2.69 6.54 -0.04
CA LEU A 132 3.54 5.43 -0.41
C LEU A 132 4.70 5.25 0.59
N PRO A 133 5.27 4.05 0.73
CA PRO A 133 6.50 3.84 1.49
C PRO A 133 7.68 4.48 0.77
N TYR A 134 8.58 5.13 1.50
CA TYR A 134 9.73 5.81 0.91
C TYR A 134 11.00 5.51 1.70
N GLU A 135 11.90 4.75 1.08
CA GLU A 135 13.11 4.22 1.73
C GLU A 135 14.40 4.91 1.27
N PHE A 136 14.30 6.03 0.56
CA PHE A 136 15.46 6.71 -0.01
C PHE A 136 15.81 7.97 0.75
N LEU A 137 17.12 8.26 0.82
CA LEU A 137 17.68 9.49 1.40
C LEU A 137 18.36 10.35 0.32
N PRO A 138 18.31 11.68 0.44
CA PRO A 138 17.58 12.44 1.46
C PRO A 138 16.07 12.29 1.30
N LEU A 139 15.34 12.45 2.41
CA LEU A 139 13.88 12.57 2.32
C LEU A 139 13.54 13.86 1.58
N PRO A 140 12.50 13.87 0.72
CA PRO A 140 12.03 15.10 0.11
C PRO A 140 11.39 16.01 1.15
N GLU A 141 11.28 17.30 0.86
CA GLU A 141 10.67 18.26 1.76
C GLU A 141 9.19 18.51 1.39
N LYS A 142 8.39 18.87 2.39
CA LYS A 142 6.99 19.27 2.15
C LYS A 142 6.92 20.47 1.22
N GLY A 143 6.11 20.37 0.17
CA GLY A 143 5.98 21.35 -0.90
C GLY A 143 7.00 21.18 -2.03
N GLU A 144 7.96 20.28 -1.89
CA GLU A 144 8.91 19.97 -2.96
C GLU A 144 8.15 19.34 -4.15
N THR A 145 8.55 19.74 -5.35
CA THR A 145 8.00 19.20 -6.61
C THR A 145 9.01 18.27 -7.25
N GLY A 146 8.54 17.12 -7.65
CA GLY A 146 9.32 16.11 -8.36
C GLY A 146 8.45 15.35 -9.34
N MET A 147 8.82 14.13 -9.68
CA MET A 147 8.14 13.31 -10.68
C MET A 147 7.51 12.08 -10.04
N ALA A 148 6.20 11.88 -10.24
CA ALA A 148 5.56 10.61 -9.93
C ALA A 148 5.95 9.56 -10.96
N LEU A 149 6.26 8.35 -10.49
CA LEU A 149 6.60 7.22 -11.35
C LEU A 149 5.53 6.14 -11.25
N GLY A 150 5.35 5.42 -12.36
CA GLY A 150 4.51 4.24 -12.43
C GLY A 150 5.16 2.99 -11.84
N ARG A 151 4.42 1.87 -11.87
CA ARG A 151 4.91 0.55 -11.45
C ARG A 151 6.07 0.04 -12.29
N ASP A 152 6.17 0.51 -13.52
CA ASP A 152 7.26 0.22 -14.47
C ASP A 152 8.47 1.16 -14.30
N GLY A 153 8.42 2.06 -13.32
CA GLY A 153 9.46 3.04 -13.05
C GLY A 153 9.51 4.22 -14.03
N LYS A 154 8.58 4.30 -14.98
CA LYS A 154 8.52 5.42 -15.92
C LYS A 154 7.86 6.64 -15.29
N GLU A 155 8.31 7.80 -15.75
CA GLU A 155 7.73 9.09 -15.37
C GLU A 155 6.29 9.21 -15.88
N LEU A 156 5.38 9.65 -14.99
CA LEU A 156 3.96 9.81 -15.28
C LEU A 156 3.57 11.28 -15.35
N CYS A 157 3.82 12.00 -14.28
CA CYS A 157 3.40 13.40 -14.15
C CYS A 157 4.22 14.10 -13.07
N GLU A 158 4.19 15.42 -13.08
CA GLU A 158 4.67 16.21 -11.96
C GLU A 158 3.84 15.90 -10.70
N ALA A 159 4.52 15.80 -9.56
CA ALA A 159 3.92 15.56 -8.27
C ALA A 159 4.50 16.48 -7.22
N SER A 160 3.69 16.96 -6.29
CA SER A 160 4.16 17.75 -5.16
C SER A 160 3.99 16.99 -3.85
N VAL A 161 4.96 17.15 -2.95
CA VAL A 161 4.96 16.53 -1.64
C VAL A 161 3.97 17.24 -0.72
N LEU A 162 2.92 16.53 -0.31
CA LEU A 162 1.94 17.04 0.65
C LEU A 162 2.41 16.84 2.10
N ASP A 163 3.00 15.69 2.39
CA ASP A 163 3.41 15.33 3.74
C ASP A 163 4.46 14.24 3.74
N ILE A 164 5.30 14.22 4.78
CA ILE A 164 6.26 13.16 5.06
C ILE A 164 6.15 12.81 6.53
N LYS A 165 5.83 11.55 6.81
CA LYS A 165 5.71 11.05 8.17
C LYS A 165 6.81 10.06 8.46
N THR A 166 7.56 10.36 9.52
CA THR A 166 8.47 9.43 10.15
C THR A 166 8.02 9.24 11.60
N ALA A 167 7.83 8.02 12.02
CA ALA A 167 7.41 7.73 13.38
C ALA A 167 8.06 6.44 13.87
N LYS A 168 8.30 6.34 15.17
CA LYS A 168 8.84 5.11 15.78
C LYS A 168 7.98 3.88 15.45
N ALA A 169 6.65 4.07 15.29
CA ALA A 169 5.73 2.99 14.94
C ALA A 169 5.86 2.51 13.49
N PHE A 170 6.54 3.26 12.63
CA PHE A 170 6.81 2.89 11.23
C PHE A 170 8.19 2.23 11.07
N ASP A 171 8.86 1.99 12.19
CA ASP A 171 10.25 1.53 12.24
C ASP A 171 11.17 2.49 11.47
N GLN A 172 11.80 2.07 10.41
CA GLN A 172 12.66 2.93 9.59
C GLN A 172 11.97 3.44 8.31
N THR A 173 10.74 3.00 8.02
CA THR A 173 10.00 3.40 6.83
C THR A 173 9.47 4.82 6.97
N ALA A 174 9.77 5.68 6.01
CA ALA A 174 9.08 6.97 5.86
C ALA A 174 7.82 6.80 5.00
N LEU A 175 6.75 7.49 5.37
CA LEU A 175 5.54 7.58 4.56
C LEU A 175 5.51 8.91 3.83
N LEU A 176 5.57 8.86 2.51
CA LEU A 176 5.51 10.01 1.64
C LEU A 176 4.11 10.13 1.05
N THR A 177 3.46 11.27 1.25
CA THR A 177 2.18 11.60 0.60
C THR A 177 2.43 12.62 -0.50
N ILE A 178 2.10 12.24 -1.73
CA ILE A 178 2.22 13.10 -2.91
C ILE A 178 0.85 13.50 -3.46
N LYS A 179 0.78 14.69 -4.02
CA LYS A 179 -0.36 15.19 -4.80
C LYS A 179 -0.09 14.94 -6.28
N VAL A 180 -1.06 14.34 -6.95
CA VAL A 180 -1.03 14.04 -8.39
C VAL A 180 -2.37 14.42 -9.02
N PRO A 181 -2.48 14.60 -10.34
CA PRO A 181 -3.76 14.65 -11.02
C PRO A 181 -4.63 13.42 -10.69
N ALA A 182 -5.95 13.60 -10.54
CA ALA A 182 -6.85 12.53 -10.07
C ALA A 182 -6.78 11.26 -10.95
N GLU A 183 -6.63 11.41 -12.25
CA GLU A 183 -6.47 10.29 -13.21
C GLU A 183 -5.16 9.50 -13.04
N MET A 184 -4.22 10.03 -12.25
CA MET A 184 -2.94 9.39 -11.95
C MET A 184 -2.92 8.68 -10.60
N ALA A 185 -3.97 8.81 -9.77
CA ALA A 185 -4.04 8.25 -8.43
C ALA A 185 -3.75 6.75 -8.37
N MET A 186 -4.32 5.98 -9.30
CA MET A 186 -4.13 4.53 -9.36
C MET A 186 -2.87 4.11 -10.14
N LYS A 187 -2.15 5.06 -10.74
CA LYS A 187 -0.93 4.81 -11.54
C LYS A 187 0.34 5.12 -10.76
N ALA A 188 0.35 6.25 -10.02
CA ALA A 188 1.50 6.71 -9.27
C ALA A 188 1.83 5.76 -8.11
N ARG A 189 3.06 5.22 -8.10
CA ARG A 189 3.50 4.24 -7.08
C ARG A 189 4.88 4.53 -6.52
N PHE A 190 5.56 5.53 -7.08
CA PHE A 190 6.84 6.00 -6.59
C PHE A 190 7.00 7.50 -6.83
N TYR A 191 7.98 8.12 -6.16
CA TYR A 191 8.33 9.53 -6.31
C TYR A 191 9.83 9.67 -6.55
N LYS A 192 10.18 10.27 -7.67
CA LYS A 192 11.55 10.63 -8.03
C LYS A 192 11.86 11.99 -7.42
N ASN A 193 12.71 11.98 -6.40
CA ASN A 193 13.14 13.17 -5.70
C ASN A 193 14.24 13.89 -6.51
N PRO A 194 14.03 15.13 -6.97
CA PRO A 194 15.03 15.88 -7.73
C PRO A 194 16.32 16.14 -6.97
N SER A 195 16.26 16.23 -5.64
CA SER A 195 17.43 16.42 -4.77
C SER A 195 18.43 15.24 -4.80
N ARG A 196 18.06 14.14 -5.47
CA ARG A 196 18.92 12.96 -5.64
C ARG A 196 19.67 12.93 -6.98
N GLU A 197 19.20 13.64 -7.99
CA GLU A 197 19.75 13.54 -9.37
C GLU A 197 21.24 13.82 -9.48
N GLY A 198 21.84 14.57 -8.51
CA GLY A 198 23.28 14.81 -8.47
C GLY A 198 24.12 13.74 -7.74
N LYS A 199 23.47 12.81 -7.02
CA LYS A 199 24.19 11.83 -6.19
C LYS A 199 24.29 10.45 -6.81
N ASP A 200 23.37 10.10 -7.70
CA ASP A 200 23.38 8.81 -8.41
C ASP A 200 24.41 8.82 -9.56
N ALA A 201 24.68 9.98 -10.17
CA ALA A 201 25.71 10.14 -11.19
C ALA A 201 27.15 9.86 -10.70
N VAL A 202 27.39 9.92 -9.39
CA VAL A 202 28.71 9.65 -8.80
C VAL A 202 28.97 8.15 -8.61
N ARG A 203 27.91 7.30 -8.63
CA ARG A 203 28.06 5.85 -8.42
C ARG A 203 28.32 5.06 -9.70
N GLU A 204 28.01 5.61 -10.86
CA GLU A 204 28.27 4.97 -12.14
C GLU A 204 29.70 5.17 -12.67
N GLY A 205 30.49 6.08 -12.05
CA GLY A 205 31.86 6.37 -12.42
C GLY A 205 32.96 5.60 -11.68
N GLY A 206 32.62 4.65 -10.83
CA GLY A 206 33.55 3.95 -9.94
C GLY A 206 33.76 2.48 -10.26
N SER A 207 34.11 2.13 -11.50
CA SER A 207 34.65 0.80 -11.78
C SER A 207 35.56 0.80 -12.99
N ALA A 208 36.83 1.12 -12.74
CA ALA A 208 37.97 0.64 -13.52
C ALA A 208 39.28 1.06 -12.84
N GLU A 209 39.81 0.25 -11.95
CA GLU A 209 41.25 0.00 -11.76
C GLU A 209 41.45 -1.33 -11.04
#